data_b1662e9c7ac16fccf5dcc44fb278eac3
#
_entry.id   b1662e9c7ac16fccf5dcc44fb278eac3
#
_cell.length_a   1.000
_cell.length_b   1.000
_cell.length_c   1.000
_cell.angle_alpha   90.00
_cell.angle_beta   90.00
_cell.angle_gamma   90.00
#
_symmetry.space_group_name_H-M   'P 1'
#
loop_
_entity.id
_entity.type
_entity.pdbx_description
1 polymer ?
#
loop_
_entity_poly.entity_id
_entity_poly.type
_entity_poly.pdbx_seq_one_letter_code
_entity_poly.pdbx_strand_id
1 'polypeptide(L)'
;MLKTNDQDASIAPIKYFIFKVASLKYLYITLLVLCLAVAVLFNKYSSRVYEASATLSPVENKTSSILSSNQLFGGLNPLQTIDNIENDISNLSSFALAYSTVTKMNLEVSYFREQQKFLKQTHEIYGNLPFTIAIDKSHIQPINAKIYITVLDESTYRITISEKEVSLYNYVDNVIVSDDYELEADTVCKFSETIQNNAFKFSVTYNKDYFLNPASKKFKYFIQFNHMDYLAKGYLRSLDIQGISS
;
A
#
# COMPACT_ATOMS: atom_id res chain seq x y z
N MET A 1 23.51 -53.77 55.12
CA MET A 1 22.41 -52.96 54.57
C MET A 1 23.02 -51.74 53.88
N LEU A 2 23.25 -51.83 52.60
CA LEU A 2 23.80 -50.73 51.79
C LEU A 2 22.61 -49.91 51.26
N LYS A 3 22.49 -48.70 51.72
CA LYS A 3 21.56 -47.65 51.15
C LYS A 3 22.06 -47.26 49.77
N THR A 4 21.54 -47.85 48.76
CA THR A 4 21.74 -47.36 47.38
C THR A 4 21.07 -46.00 47.25
N ASN A 5 21.86 -45.05 46.83
CA ASN A 5 21.48 -43.61 46.69
C ASN A 5 20.53 -43.44 45.49
N ASP A 6 19.23 -43.32 45.75
CA ASP A 6 18.19 -43.09 44.75
C ASP A 6 18.38 -41.76 43.91
N GLN A 7 19.31 -40.92 44.34
CA GLN A 7 19.65 -39.69 43.60
C GLN A 7 20.46 -39.97 42.33
N ASP A 8 21.26 -41.03 42.28
CA ASP A 8 22.07 -41.32 41.08
C ASP A 8 21.25 -41.92 39.93
N ALA A 9 20.11 -42.52 40.21
CA ALA A 9 19.22 -43.11 39.20
C ALA A 9 18.45 -42.05 38.39
N SER A 10 18.17 -40.89 38.97
CA SER A 10 17.43 -39.79 38.29
C SER A 10 18.34 -38.89 37.45
N ILE A 11 19.64 -38.88 37.73
CA ILE A 11 20.62 -38.00 37.04
C ILE A 11 21.20 -38.69 35.79
N ALA A 12 21.20 -40.00 35.73
CA ALA A 12 21.73 -40.78 34.60
C ALA A 12 21.10 -40.42 33.23
N PRO A 13 19.76 -40.34 33.10
CA PRO A 13 19.13 -39.99 31.81
C PRO A 13 19.43 -38.55 31.39
N ILE A 14 19.53 -37.63 32.36
CA ILE A 14 19.85 -36.22 32.09
C ILE A 14 21.28 -36.08 31.60
N LYS A 15 22.22 -36.79 32.24
CA LYS A 15 23.63 -36.79 31.86
C LYS A 15 23.87 -37.36 30.45
N TYR A 16 23.18 -38.44 30.11
CA TYR A 16 23.19 -39.05 28.79
C TYR A 16 22.62 -38.10 27.73
N PHE A 17 21.50 -37.41 28.02
CA PHE A 17 20.92 -36.43 27.13
C PHE A 17 21.88 -35.24 26.85
N ILE A 18 22.49 -34.70 27.91
CA ILE A 18 23.47 -33.60 27.78
C ILE A 18 24.67 -34.04 26.93
N PHE A 19 25.18 -35.26 27.16
CA PHE A 19 26.33 -35.77 26.38
C PHE A 19 25.97 -35.99 24.91
N LYS A 20 24.75 -36.45 24.63
CA LYS A 20 24.26 -36.62 23.24
C LYS A 20 24.04 -35.30 22.53
N VAL A 21 23.50 -34.32 23.25
CA VAL A 21 23.38 -32.93 22.71
C VAL A 21 24.76 -32.32 22.44
N ALA A 22 25.71 -32.49 23.36
CA ALA A 22 27.07 -32.00 23.20
C ALA A 22 27.84 -32.67 22.05
N SER A 23 27.58 -33.95 21.75
CA SER A 23 28.19 -34.66 20.61
C SER A 23 27.68 -34.13 19.25
N LEU A 24 26.45 -33.58 19.20
CA LEU A 24 25.84 -33.01 18.00
C LEU A 24 26.01 -31.48 17.89
N LYS A 25 26.93 -30.89 18.64
CA LYS A 25 27.14 -29.44 18.73
C LYS A 25 27.33 -28.78 17.37
N TYR A 26 28.03 -29.39 16.43
CA TYR A 26 28.23 -28.85 15.10
C TYR A 26 26.93 -28.79 14.29
N LEU A 27 26.05 -29.78 14.43
CA LEU A 27 24.74 -29.78 13.79
C LEU A 27 23.86 -28.63 14.32
N TYR A 28 23.85 -28.42 15.64
CA TYR A 28 23.08 -27.32 16.24
C TYR A 28 23.65 -25.95 15.82
N ILE A 29 24.98 -25.81 15.80
CA ILE A 29 25.61 -24.57 15.35
C ILE A 29 25.28 -24.29 13.88
N THR A 30 25.37 -25.29 13.01
CA THR A 30 25.03 -25.16 11.60
C THR A 30 23.55 -24.76 11.41
N LEU A 31 22.65 -25.40 12.13
CA LEU A 31 21.24 -25.09 12.10
C LEU A 31 20.95 -23.66 12.59
N LEU A 32 21.61 -23.23 13.67
CA LEU A 32 21.48 -21.88 14.21
C LEU A 32 21.97 -20.83 13.21
N VAL A 33 23.12 -21.07 12.56
CA VAL A 33 23.66 -20.16 11.54
C VAL A 33 22.71 -20.09 10.34
N LEU A 34 22.15 -21.24 9.93
CA LEU A 34 21.17 -21.29 8.84
C LEU A 34 19.90 -20.49 9.19
N CYS A 35 19.35 -20.66 10.39
CA CYS A 35 18.19 -19.90 10.85
C CYS A 35 18.46 -18.38 10.90
N LEU A 36 19.64 -17.99 11.39
CA LEU A 36 20.05 -16.58 11.42
C LEU A 36 20.17 -16.02 10.00
N ALA A 37 20.77 -16.77 9.08
CA ALA A 37 20.88 -16.35 7.69
C ALA A 37 19.50 -16.15 7.05
N VAL A 38 18.57 -17.09 7.25
CA VAL A 38 17.19 -16.97 6.77
C VAL A 38 16.47 -15.77 7.41
N ALA A 39 16.62 -15.55 8.71
CA ALA A 39 16.02 -14.42 9.41
C ALA A 39 16.55 -13.07 8.87
N VAL A 40 17.86 -12.95 8.64
CA VAL A 40 18.48 -11.74 8.07
C VAL A 40 17.99 -11.51 6.64
N LEU A 41 17.91 -12.56 5.82
CA LEU A 41 17.38 -12.48 4.46
C LEU A 41 15.90 -12.03 4.49
N PHE A 42 15.07 -12.65 5.32
CA PHE A 42 13.66 -12.30 5.46
C PHE A 42 13.49 -10.84 5.88
N ASN A 43 14.20 -10.40 6.93
CA ASN A 43 14.11 -9.01 7.42
C ASN A 43 14.60 -7.99 6.38
N LYS A 44 15.61 -8.33 5.58
CA LYS A 44 16.16 -7.44 4.56
C LYS A 44 15.26 -7.32 3.33
N TYR A 45 14.51 -8.37 2.99
CA TYR A 45 13.69 -8.45 1.77
C TYR A 45 12.19 -8.32 2.04
N SER A 46 11.76 -8.35 3.29
CA SER A 46 10.37 -8.10 3.66
C SER A 46 9.97 -6.66 3.32
N SER A 47 8.83 -6.49 2.68
CA SER A 47 8.22 -5.18 2.47
C SER A 47 7.76 -4.60 3.81
N ARG A 48 7.99 -3.30 3.99
CA ARG A 48 7.50 -2.59 5.19
C ARG A 48 6.01 -2.36 5.03
N VAL A 49 5.23 -2.85 5.98
CA VAL A 49 3.81 -2.54 6.11
C VAL A 49 3.68 -1.38 7.10
N TYR A 50 2.93 -0.36 6.72
CA TYR A 50 2.66 0.80 7.58
C TYR A 50 1.18 0.76 7.97
N GLU A 51 0.91 1.02 9.23
CA GLU A 51 -0.42 1.22 9.77
C GLU A 51 -0.56 2.69 10.18
N ALA A 52 -1.68 3.30 9.85
CA ALA A 52 -2.03 4.65 10.26
C ALA A 52 -3.37 4.59 10.97
N SER A 53 -3.46 5.23 12.13
CA SER A 53 -4.70 5.34 12.90
C SER A 53 -5.09 6.80 13.08
N ALA A 54 -6.39 7.06 13.07
CA ALA A 54 -6.95 8.37 13.35
C ALA A 54 -8.18 8.22 14.25
N THR A 55 -8.32 9.12 15.22
CA THR A 55 -9.51 9.19 16.07
C THR A 55 -10.38 10.35 15.60
N LEU A 56 -11.62 10.06 15.30
CA LEU A 56 -12.62 11.05 14.91
C LEU A 56 -13.59 11.24 16.07
N SER A 57 -13.90 12.50 16.41
CA SER A 57 -14.94 12.84 17.36
C SER A 57 -16.18 13.28 16.58
N PRO A 58 -17.36 12.68 16.82
CA PRO A 58 -18.59 13.15 16.21
C PRO A 58 -18.85 14.61 16.61
N VAL A 59 -19.18 15.45 15.65
CA VAL A 59 -19.61 16.82 15.94
C VAL A 59 -21.09 16.76 16.27
N GLU A 60 -21.44 16.98 17.53
CA GLU A 60 -22.82 17.18 17.93
C GLU A 60 -23.37 18.44 17.25
N ASN A 61 -24.16 18.26 16.21
CA ASN A 61 -24.93 19.35 15.63
C ASN A 61 -26.03 19.78 16.63
N LYS A 62 -25.72 20.78 17.42
CA LYS A 62 -26.67 21.38 18.39
C LYS A 62 -27.98 21.90 17.76
N THR A 63 -28.08 21.86 16.43
CA THR A 63 -29.26 22.34 15.70
C THR A 63 -30.46 21.38 15.77
N SER A 64 -30.23 20.09 16.06
CA SER A 64 -31.31 19.11 16.22
C SER A 64 -31.92 19.12 17.62
N SER A 65 -31.27 19.76 18.60
CA SER A 65 -31.78 19.84 19.99
C SER A 65 -32.89 20.86 20.19
N ILE A 66 -33.17 21.74 19.20
CA ILE A 66 -34.20 22.77 19.32
C ILE A 66 -35.60 22.22 19.00
N LEU A 67 -35.70 21.09 18.28
CA LEU A 67 -36.99 20.47 17.93
C LEU A 67 -37.41 19.32 18.86
N SER A 68 -36.53 18.85 19.74
CA SER A 68 -36.88 17.86 20.76
C SER A 68 -37.22 18.53 22.10
N SER A 69 -38.28 19.34 22.11
CA SER A 69 -38.83 19.93 23.33
C SER A 69 -39.57 18.90 24.22
N ASN A 70 -38.99 17.69 24.36
CA ASN A 70 -39.40 16.73 25.37
C ASN A 70 -38.38 16.67 26.50
N GLN A 71 -38.18 17.79 27.20
CA GLN A 71 -37.40 17.88 28.44
C GLN A 71 -38.02 17.09 29.62
N LEU A 72 -39.02 16.22 29.38
CA LEU A 72 -39.67 15.45 30.45
C LEU A 72 -39.07 14.06 30.71
N PHE A 73 -38.13 13.59 29.89
CA PHE A 73 -37.47 12.29 30.10
C PHE A 73 -35.94 12.41 30.03
N GLY A 74 -35.38 13.26 30.87
CA GLY A 74 -33.92 13.51 30.97
C GLY A 74 -33.08 12.33 31.49
N GLY A 75 -33.47 11.09 31.22
CA GLY A 75 -32.78 9.91 31.74
C GLY A 75 -32.52 8.76 30.77
N LEU A 76 -32.90 8.88 29.48
CA LEU A 76 -32.83 7.75 28.55
C LEU A 76 -32.02 8.03 27.24
N ASN A 77 -31.06 8.94 27.31
CA ASN A 77 -30.24 9.31 26.13
C ASN A 77 -28.98 8.45 25.80
N PRO A 78 -28.64 7.36 26.49
CA PRO A 78 -27.55 6.51 26.02
C PRO A 78 -27.87 5.82 24.69
N LEU A 79 -29.15 5.52 24.39
CA LEU A 79 -29.51 4.81 23.14
C LEU A 79 -29.36 5.66 21.88
N GLN A 80 -29.67 6.98 21.94
CA GLN A 80 -29.50 7.87 20.80
C GLN A 80 -28.02 8.12 20.43
N THR A 81 -27.14 8.10 21.41
CA THR A 81 -25.70 8.25 21.18
C THR A 81 -25.11 7.01 20.49
N ILE A 82 -25.59 5.82 20.83
CA ILE A 82 -25.17 4.56 20.21
C ILE A 82 -25.62 4.51 18.74
N ASP A 83 -26.87 4.84 18.46
CA ASP A 83 -27.43 4.89 17.11
C ASP A 83 -26.67 5.89 16.21
N ASN A 84 -26.22 7.02 16.75
CA ASN A 84 -25.42 7.99 16.02
C ASN A 84 -24.03 7.45 15.67
N ILE A 85 -23.37 6.76 16.59
CA ILE A 85 -22.05 6.17 16.37
C ILE A 85 -22.11 5.06 15.30
N GLU A 86 -23.14 4.19 15.34
CA GLU A 86 -23.33 3.15 14.34
C GLU A 86 -23.60 3.74 12.95
N ASN A 87 -24.38 4.80 12.85
CA ASN A 87 -24.60 5.54 11.62
C ASN A 87 -23.31 6.17 11.09
N ASP A 88 -22.49 6.76 11.95
CA ASP A 88 -21.21 7.36 11.58
C ASP A 88 -20.23 6.28 11.08
N ILE A 89 -20.16 5.13 11.74
CA ILE A 89 -19.35 3.97 11.29
C ILE A 89 -19.84 3.49 9.92
N SER A 90 -21.15 3.37 9.73
CA SER A 90 -21.74 2.96 8.45
C SER A 90 -21.41 3.96 7.33
N ASN A 91 -21.48 5.26 7.61
CA ASN A 91 -21.12 6.31 6.67
C ASN A 91 -19.63 6.26 6.31
N LEU A 92 -18.75 6.10 7.29
CA LEU A 92 -17.30 5.98 7.08
C LEU A 92 -16.92 4.73 6.30
N SER A 93 -17.69 3.65 6.45
CA SER A 93 -17.52 2.39 5.71
C SER A 93 -18.17 2.40 4.34
N SER A 94 -18.79 3.52 3.93
CA SER A 94 -19.53 3.57 2.67
C SER A 94 -18.61 3.67 1.46
N PHE A 95 -18.95 2.93 0.40
CA PHE A 95 -18.23 3.01 -0.88
C PHE A 95 -18.24 4.43 -1.46
N ALA A 96 -19.36 5.15 -1.34
CA ALA A 96 -19.50 6.50 -1.88
C ALA A 96 -18.50 7.47 -1.26
N LEU A 97 -18.28 7.38 0.07
CA LEU A 97 -17.28 8.20 0.75
C LEU A 97 -15.87 7.83 0.35
N ALA A 98 -15.54 6.55 0.31
CA ALA A 98 -14.21 6.08 -0.13
C ALA A 98 -13.92 6.51 -1.57
N TYR A 99 -14.87 6.31 -2.49
CA TYR A 99 -14.74 6.74 -3.89
C TYR A 99 -14.55 8.26 -4.03
N SER A 100 -15.35 9.05 -3.31
CA SER A 100 -15.21 10.51 -3.30
C SER A 100 -13.85 10.93 -2.74
N THR A 101 -13.34 10.23 -1.73
CA THR A 101 -12.04 10.52 -1.12
C THR A 101 -10.89 10.25 -2.09
N VAL A 102 -10.82 9.04 -2.70
CA VAL A 102 -9.75 8.71 -3.64
C VAL A 102 -9.76 9.63 -4.87
N THR A 103 -10.95 10.04 -5.32
CA THR A 103 -11.10 10.99 -6.43
C THR A 103 -10.60 12.39 -6.06
N LYS A 104 -10.93 12.89 -4.85
CA LYS A 104 -10.45 14.20 -4.38
C LYS A 104 -8.95 14.23 -4.12
N MET A 105 -8.35 13.10 -3.77
CA MET A 105 -6.92 12.98 -3.56
C MET A 105 -6.13 12.81 -4.86
N ASN A 106 -6.79 12.76 -6.03
CA ASN A 106 -6.19 12.55 -7.34
C ASN A 106 -5.29 11.30 -7.37
N LEU A 107 -5.81 10.18 -6.85
CA LEU A 107 -5.10 8.91 -6.81
C LEU A 107 -5.24 8.09 -8.10
N GLU A 108 -5.55 8.73 -9.21
CA GLU A 108 -5.61 8.09 -10.53
C GLU A 108 -4.26 7.52 -10.98
N VAL A 109 -3.17 8.06 -10.46
CA VAL A 109 -1.81 7.65 -10.81
C VAL A 109 -1.06 7.18 -9.59
N SER A 110 -0.64 5.92 -9.60
CA SER A 110 0.33 5.38 -8.63
C SER A 110 1.74 5.45 -9.19
N TYR A 111 2.69 5.83 -8.35
CA TYR A 111 4.10 6.00 -8.68
C TYR A 111 4.92 4.95 -7.98
N PHE A 112 5.81 4.30 -8.72
CA PHE A 112 6.63 3.22 -8.20
C PHE A 112 8.11 3.47 -8.50
N ARG A 113 8.95 3.04 -7.57
CA ARG A 113 10.38 2.90 -7.80
C ARG A 113 10.78 1.44 -7.70
N GLU A 114 11.58 0.99 -8.65
CA GLU A 114 12.15 -0.35 -8.69
C GLU A 114 13.64 -0.28 -8.41
N GLN A 115 14.09 -1.02 -7.41
CA GLN A 115 15.51 -1.12 -7.11
C GLN A 115 16.10 -2.32 -7.82
N GLN A 116 17.10 -2.07 -8.67
CA GLN A 116 17.85 -3.11 -9.35
C GLN A 116 18.93 -3.70 -8.43
N LYS A 117 18.51 -4.59 -7.53
CA LYS A 117 19.40 -5.45 -6.75
C LYS A 117 19.16 -6.90 -7.14
N PHE A 118 19.87 -7.80 -6.48
CA PHE A 118 19.77 -9.25 -6.69
C PHE A 118 18.31 -9.77 -6.62
N LEU A 119 17.49 -9.18 -5.76
CA LEU A 119 16.04 -9.33 -5.76
C LEU A 119 15.42 -7.97 -6.10
N LYS A 120 14.62 -7.93 -7.16
CA LYS A 120 13.87 -6.74 -7.55
C LYS A 120 12.88 -6.39 -6.45
N GLN A 121 12.99 -5.19 -5.91
CA GLN A 121 12.06 -4.65 -4.94
C GLN A 121 11.36 -3.45 -5.54
N THR A 122 10.04 -3.50 -5.58
CA THR A 122 9.17 -2.42 -6.02
C THR A 122 8.54 -1.77 -4.80
N HIS A 123 8.62 -0.44 -4.73
CA HIS A 123 8.02 0.35 -3.67
C HIS A 123 7.16 1.45 -4.29
N GLU A 124 5.95 1.58 -3.82
CA GLU A 124 5.10 2.72 -4.15
C GLU A 124 5.64 3.98 -3.46
N ILE A 125 5.55 5.11 -4.15
CA ILE A 125 6.08 6.40 -3.69
C ILE A 125 4.92 7.35 -3.47
N TYR A 126 4.90 8.00 -2.30
CA TYR A 126 3.94 9.02 -1.94
C TYR A 126 4.66 10.32 -1.57
N GLY A 127 4.03 11.44 -1.86
CA GLY A 127 4.53 12.77 -1.48
C GLY A 127 5.61 13.31 -2.39
N ASN A 128 6.88 13.22 -2.02
CA ASN A 128 7.97 13.73 -2.84
C ASN A 128 8.21 12.82 -4.05
N LEU A 129 7.69 13.23 -5.22
CA LEU A 129 7.67 12.45 -6.46
C LEU A 129 8.80 12.89 -7.40
N PRO A 130 9.40 11.96 -8.18
CA PRO A 130 10.44 12.28 -9.16
C PRO A 130 9.92 13.13 -10.32
N PHE A 131 8.67 12.94 -10.66
CA PHE A 131 7.92 13.69 -11.69
C PHE A 131 6.43 13.59 -11.36
N THR A 132 5.63 14.48 -11.91
CA THR A 132 4.17 14.49 -11.76
C THR A 132 3.52 14.22 -13.11
N ILE A 133 2.48 13.39 -13.10
CA ILE A 133 1.68 13.06 -14.27
C ILE A 133 0.36 13.84 -14.21
N ALA A 134 0.03 14.50 -15.31
CA ALA A 134 -1.30 15.05 -15.52
C ALA A 134 -1.98 14.27 -16.65
N ILE A 135 -3.00 13.48 -16.29
CA ILE A 135 -3.79 12.69 -17.24
C ILE A 135 -4.89 13.52 -17.87
N ASP A 136 -5.16 13.29 -19.15
CA ASP A 136 -6.37 13.79 -19.79
C ASP A 136 -7.50 12.77 -19.57
N LYS A 137 -8.41 13.09 -18.63
CA LYS A 137 -9.54 12.20 -18.28
C LYS A 137 -10.57 12.03 -19.41
N SER A 138 -10.56 12.92 -20.39
CA SER A 138 -11.44 12.81 -21.57
C SER A 138 -10.96 11.79 -22.59
N HIS A 139 -9.72 11.34 -22.47
CA HIS A 139 -9.12 10.30 -23.30
C HIS A 139 -9.02 8.98 -22.53
N ILE A 140 -9.12 7.85 -23.23
CA ILE A 140 -8.89 6.53 -22.63
C ILE A 140 -7.46 6.39 -22.10
N GLN A 141 -7.29 5.63 -21.03
CA GLN A 141 -6.02 5.38 -20.36
C GLN A 141 -5.83 3.90 -20.06
N PRO A 142 -4.60 3.36 -20.18
CA PRO A 142 -4.30 1.96 -19.88
C PRO A 142 -4.19 1.76 -18.37
N ILE A 143 -5.15 1.12 -17.74
CA ILE A 143 -5.11 0.81 -16.32
C ILE A 143 -4.28 -0.44 -16.03
N ASN A 144 -3.60 -0.43 -14.86
CA ASN A 144 -2.75 -1.50 -14.36
C ASN A 144 -1.54 -1.85 -15.25
N ALA A 145 -1.30 -1.12 -16.33
CA ALA A 145 -0.10 -1.26 -17.16
C ALA A 145 1.09 -0.54 -16.52
N LYS A 146 2.28 -1.15 -16.60
CA LYS A 146 3.52 -0.52 -16.12
C LYS A 146 4.11 0.37 -17.21
N ILE A 147 4.05 1.66 -16.98
CA ILE A 147 4.61 2.67 -17.86
C ILE A 147 5.94 3.12 -17.26
N TYR A 148 7.06 2.61 -17.79
CA TYR A 148 8.38 2.99 -17.32
C TYR A 148 8.76 4.38 -17.83
N ILE A 149 9.25 5.22 -16.91
CA ILE A 149 9.73 6.57 -17.20
C ILE A 149 11.19 6.66 -16.80
N THR A 150 12.05 6.84 -17.79
CA THR A 150 13.49 7.01 -17.59
C THR A 150 13.86 8.45 -17.90
N VAL A 151 14.26 9.21 -16.89
CA VAL A 151 14.75 10.58 -17.05
C VAL A 151 16.10 10.53 -17.74
N LEU A 152 16.23 11.17 -18.89
CA LEU A 152 17.48 11.29 -19.65
C LEU A 152 18.25 12.54 -19.22
N ASP A 153 17.57 13.70 -19.21
CA ASP A 153 18.08 14.98 -18.74
C ASP A 153 16.95 15.83 -18.11
N GLU A 154 17.19 17.10 -17.80
CA GLU A 154 16.18 17.99 -17.20
C GLU A 154 15.04 18.35 -18.17
N SER A 155 15.19 18.09 -19.47
CA SER A 155 14.23 18.45 -20.52
C SER A 155 13.56 17.24 -21.16
N THR A 156 14.20 16.05 -21.12
CA THR A 156 13.75 14.87 -21.85
C THR A 156 13.70 13.62 -20.99
N TYR A 157 12.76 12.75 -21.33
CA TYR A 157 12.60 11.43 -20.73
C TYR A 157 12.21 10.40 -21.79
N ARG A 158 12.46 9.13 -21.50
CA ARG A 158 12.03 8.00 -22.32
C ARG A 158 10.87 7.30 -21.64
N ILE A 159 9.83 7.01 -22.42
CA ILE A 159 8.75 6.10 -22.03
C ILE A 159 9.03 4.75 -22.65
N THR A 160 8.93 3.71 -21.85
CA THR A 160 8.98 2.31 -22.31
C THR A 160 7.77 1.57 -21.74
N ILE A 161 6.98 0.98 -22.62
CA ILE A 161 5.81 0.17 -22.27
C ILE A 161 5.91 -1.11 -23.10
N SER A 162 5.70 -2.27 -22.50
CA SER A 162 5.59 -3.56 -23.18
C SER A 162 4.69 -4.45 -22.33
N GLU A 163 3.40 -4.30 -22.53
CA GLU A 163 2.37 -4.98 -21.75
C GLU A 163 1.34 -5.59 -22.71
N LYS A 164 0.91 -6.81 -22.37
CA LYS A 164 -0.15 -7.53 -23.07
C LYS A 164 -1.39 -7.57 -22.17
N GLU A 165 -2.55 -7.71 -22.79
CA GLU A 165 -3.83 -7.83 -22.06
C GLU A 165 -4.09 -6.62 -21.15
N VAL A 166 -3.90 -5.40 -21.68
CA VAL A 166 -4.12 -4.15 -20.95
C VAL A 166 -5.58 -3.74 -21.08
N SER A 167 -6.20 -3.37 -19.96
CA SER A 167 -7.52 -2.78 -19.96
C SER A 167 -7.45 -1.29 -20.25
N LEU A 168 -8.20 -0.81 -21.22
CA LEU A 168 -8.35 0.60 -21.53
C LEU A 168 -9.60 1.15 -20.84
N TYR A 169 -9.42 2.22 -20.07
CA TYR A 169 -10.42 2.78 -19.18
C TYR A 169 -10.75 4.23 -19.52
N ASN A 170 -12.04 4.55 -19.54
CA ASN A 170 -12.54 5.90 -19.69
C ASN A 170 -12.91 6.47 -18.32
N TYR A 171 -12.19 7.50 -17.87
CA TYR A 171 -12.42 8.13 -16.56
C TYR A 171 -13.68 8.99 -16.49
N VAL A 172 -14.18 9.48 -17.64
CA VAL A 172 -15.42 10.30 -17.69
C VAL A 172 -16.63 9.40 -17.50
N ASP A 173 -16.69 8.30 -18.27
CA ASP A 173 -17.81 7.37 -18.27
C ASP A 173 -17.68 6.28 -17.19
N ASN A 174 -16.52 6.18 -16.57
CA ASN A 174 -16.18 5.21 -15.53
C ASN A 174 -16.34 3.75 -16.00
N VAL A 175 -15.91 3.48 -17.25
CA VAL A 175 -16.08 2.18 -17.90
C VAL A 175 -14.79 1.68 -18.54
N ILE A 176 -14.62 0.36 -18.56
CA ILE A 176 -13.59 -0.31 -19.34
C ILE A 176 -14.06 -0.38 -20.79
N VAL A 177 -13.28 0.17 -21.71
CA VAL A 177 -13.59 0.20 -23.15
C VAL A 177 -13.07 -1.03 -23.87
N SER A 178 -11.94 -1.57 -23.41
CA SER A 178 -11.31 -2.79 -23.96
C SER A 178 -10.49 -3.47 -22.87
N ASP A 179 -10.53 -4.82 -22.81
CA ASP A 179 -9.83 -5.62 -21.81
C ASP A 179 -8.61 -6.38 -22.35
N ASP A 180 -8.40 -6.37 -23.65
CA ASP A 180 -7.32 -7.14 -24.30
C ASP A 180 -6.63 -6.27 -25.34
N TYR A 181 -5.90 -5.26 -24.85
CA TYR A 181 -5.15 -4.35 -25.69
C TYR A 181 -3.64 -4.59 -25.52
N GLU A 182 -2.93 -4.84 -26.62
CA GLU A 182 -1.48 -4.94 -26.61
C GLU A 182 -0.89 -3.54 -26.70
N LEU A 183 -0.17 -3.13 -25.67
CA LEU A 183 0.41 -1.79 -25.55
C LEU A 183 1.93 -1.86 -25.58
N GLU A 184 2.51 -1.43 -26.70
CA GLU A 184 3.95 -1.31 -26.88
C GLU A 184 4.30 0.12 -27.26
N ALA A 185 5.26 0.71 -26.56
CA ALA A 185 5.80 2.02 -26.87
C ALA A 185 7.24 2.16 -26.35
N ASP A 186 8.12 2.71 -27.17
CA ASP A 186 9.47 3.14 -26.78
C ASP A 186 9.77 4.47 -27.48
N THR A 187 9.60 5.58 -26.75
CA THR A 187 9.66 6.92 -27.32
C THR A 187 10.33 7.89 -26.37
N VAL A 188 11.14 8.80 -26.94
CA VAL A 188 11.72 9.93 -26.20
C VAL A 188 10.78 11.13 -26.30
N CYS A 189 10.42 11.70 -25.15
CA CYS A 189 9.49 12.81 -25.02
C CYS A 189 10.13 13.97 -24.26
N LYS A 190 9.57 15.16 -24.37
CA LYS A 190 9.95 16.32 -23.57
C LYS A 190 9.03 16.50 -22.39
N PHE A 191 9.60 16.92 -21.26
CA PHE A 191 8.80 17.27 -20.10
C PHE A 191 7.84 18.42 -20.41
N SER A 192 6.69 18.41 -19.75
CA SER A 192 5.58 19.38 -19.90
C SER A 192 4.88 19.39 -21.27
N GLU A 193 5.32 18.55 -22.23
CA GLU A 193 4.58 18.33 -23.46
C GLU A 193 3.55 17.20 -23.26
N THR A 194 2.39 17.35 -23.87
CA THR A 194 1.35 16.30 -23.88
C THR A 194 1.73 15.23 -24.88
N ILE A 195 1.80 14.01 -24.42
CA ILE A 195 1.96 12.83 -25.28
C ILE A 195 0.61 12.15 -25.44
N GLN A 196 0.33 11.71 -26.67
CA GLN A 196 -0.94 11.08 -27.02
C GLN A 196 -0.72 9.98 -28.05
N ASN A 197 -1.42 8.87 -27.84
CA ASN A 197 -1.66 7.84 -28.87
C ASN A 197 -3.11 7.32 -28.74
N ASN A 198 -3.43 6.21 -29.39
CA ASN A 198 -4.78 5.65 -29.34
C ASN A 198 -5.17 5.10 -27.95
N ALA A 199 -4.21 4.82 -27.05
CA ALA A 199 -4.44 4.17 -25.77
C ALA A 199 -4.23 5.08 -24.55
N PHE A 200 -3.53 6.21 -24.72
CA PHE A 200 -3.27 7.13 -23.62
C PHE A 200 -3.07 8.58 -24.06
N LYS A 201 -3.32 9.50 -23.13
CA LYS A 201 -3.02 10.91 -23.26
C LYS A 201 -2.70 11.51 -21.89
N PHE A 202 -1.45 11.93 -21.69
CA PHE A 202 -0.99 12.55 -20.45
C PHE A 202 0.23 13.42 -20.67
N SER A 203 0.61 14.21 -19.68
CA SER A 203 1.86 14.96 -19.66
C SER A 203 2.67 14.62 -18.42
N VAL A 204 4.00 14.76 -18.52
CA VAL A 204 4.94 14.49 -17.44
C VAL A 204 5.67 15.77 -17.09
N THR A 205 5.64 16.17 -15.83
CA THR A 205 6.36 17.35 -15.31
C THR A 205 7.52 16.90 -14.45
N TYR A 206 8.73 17.40 -14.74
CA TYR A 206 9.96 17.04 -14.04
C TYR A 206 10.04 17.72 -12.68
N ASN A 207 10.45 16.95 -11.66
CA ASN A 207 10.75 17.50 -10.33
C ASN A 207 12.26 17.57 -10.11
N LYS A 208 12.84 18.76 -10.30
CA LYS A 208 14.27 18.99 -10.16
C LYS A 208 14.78 18.70 -8.75
N ASP A 209 14.03 19.09 -7.74
CA ASP A 209 14.44 18.95 -6.33
C ASP A 209 14.59 17.48 -5.90
N TYR A 210 13.77 16.60 -6.45
CA TYR A 210 13.87 15.16 -6.20
C TYR A 210 15.21 14.58 -6.66
N PHE A 211 15.72 15.02 -7.81
CA PHE A 211 16.93 14.51 -8.43
C PHE A 211 18.22 15.20 -7.95
N LEU A 212 18.12 16.17 -7.05
CA LEU A 212 19.31 16.71 -6.35
C LEU A 212 19.99 15.64 -5.49
N ASN A 213 19.24 14.63 -5.03
CA ASN A 213 19.80 13.48 -4.31
C ASN A 213 20.39 12.46 -5.31
N PRO A 214 21.72 12.20 -5.31
CA PRO A 214 22.34 11.24 -6.23
C PRO A 214 21.79 9.81 -6.11
N ALA A 215 21.26 9.45 -4.94
CA ALA A 215 20.68 8.13 -4.71
C ALA A 215 19.41 7.89 -5.55
N SER A 216 18.67 8.94 -5.91
CA SER A 216 17.45 8.85 -6.71
C SER A 216 17.71 8.34 -8.13
N LYS A 217 18.90 8.60 -8.69
CA LYS A 217 19.32 8.19 -10.04
C LYS A 217 19.56 6.68 -10.17
N LYS A 218 19.59 5.94 -9.05
CA LYS A 218 19.83 4.49 -9.03
C LYS A 218 18.56 3.64 -9.18
N PHE A 219 17.40 4.27 -9.22
CA PHE A 219 16.12 3.59 -9.32
C PHE A 219 15.57 3.66 -10.75
N LYS A 220 14.82 2.63 -11.14
CA LYS A 220 13.89 2.72 -12.25
C LYS A 220 12.54 3.16 -11.71
N TYR A 221 11.88 4.02 -12.45
CA TYR A 221 10.56 4.53 -12.10
C TYR A 221 9.53 4.03 -13.09
N PHE A 222 8.37 3.66 -12.61
CA PHE A 222 7.21 3.42 -13.44
C PHE A 222 5.95 3.96 -12.76
N ILE A 223 4.95 4.21 -13.58
CA ILE A 223 3.62 4.59 -13.12
C ILE A 223 2.61 3.53 -13.53
N GLN A 224 1.49 3.53 -12.82
CA GLN A 224 0.29 2.79 -13.21
C GLN A 224 -0.92 3.71 -13.05
N PHE A 225 -1.83 3.66 -14.01
CA PHE A 225 -3.14 4.29 -13.88
C PHE A 225 -4.10 3.35 -13.18
N ASN A 226 -4.86 3.89 -12.25
CA ASN A 226 -5.72 3.12 -11.36
C ASN A 226 -7.17 3.11 -11.84
N HIS A 227 -7.84 1.98 -11.68
CA HIS A 227 -9.30 1.92 -11.74
C HIS A 227 -9.87 2.43 -10.41
N MET A 228 -10.59 3.55 -10.44
CA MET A 228 -11.01 4.27 -9.23
C MET A 228 -11.92 3.43 -8.32
N ASP A 229 -12.84 2.64 -8.88
CA ASP A 229 -13.71 1.75 -8.11
C ASP A 229 -12.92 0.65 -7.39
N TYR A 230 -11.94 0.04 -8.07
CA TYR A 230 -11.12 -1.01 -7.47
C TYR A 230 -10.21 -0.43 -6.37
N LEU A 231 -9.69 0.77 -6.60
CA LEU A 231 -8.90 1.47 -5.60
C LEU A 231 -9.73 1.78 -4.35
N ALA A 232 -10.92 2.35 -4.52
CA ALA A 232 -11.84 2.64 -3.41
C ALA A 232 -12.23 1.38 -2.63
N LYS A 233 -12.56 0.29 -3.32
CA LYS A 233 -12.86 -1.01 -2.71
C LYS A 233 -11.64 -1.59 -1.98
N GLY A 234 -10.44 -1.39 -2.52
CA GLY A 234 -9.18 -1.82 -1.88
C GLY A 234 -8.97 -1.13 -0.54
N TYR A 235 -9.13 0.21 -0.49
CA TYR A 235 -9.02 0.95 0.75
C TYR A 235 -10.09 0.56 1.78
N LEU A 236 -11.35 0.38 1.36
CA LEU A 236 -12.42 -0.07 2.27
C LEU A 236 -12.13 -1.42 2.92
N ARG A 237 -11.53 -2.36 2.19
CA ARG A 237 -11.16 -3.67 2.73
C ARG A 237 -10.04 -3.62 3.77
N SER A 238 -9.17 -2.60 3.67
CA SER A 238 -8.05 -2.39 4.61
C SER A 238 -8.40 -1.46 5.77
N LEU A 239 -9.59 -0.85 5.77
CA LEU A 239 -10.06 0.07 6.79
C LEU A 239 -10.73 -0.72 7.92
N ASP A 240 -10.21 -0.57 9.14
CA ASP A 240 -10.83 -1.08 10.37
C ASP A 240 -11.38 0.11 11.16
N ILE A 241 -12.70 0.15 11.36
CA ILE A 241 -13.39 1.25 12.04
C ILE A 241 -14.02 0.69 13.30
N GLN A 242 -13.65 1.24 14.45
CA GLN A 242 -14.13 0.81 15.75
C GLN A 242 -14.70 2.00 16.53
N GLY A 243 -15.87 1.79 17.15
CA GLY A 243 -16.42 2.73 18.13
C GLY A 243 -15.64 2.63 19.44
N ILE A 244 -15.11 3.74 19.94
CA ILE A 244 -14.46 3.80 21.25
C ILE A 244 -15.49 4.39 22.22
N SER A 245 -15.94 3.57 23.19
CA SER A 245 -16.69 4.08 24.33
C SER A 245 -15.74 4.70 25.33
N SER A 246 -15.95 5.97 25.66
CA SER A 246 -15.25 6.67 26.74
C SER A 246 -15.87 6.34 28.09
#